data_89b40eff2f4f719c7243d9a16e86638e
#
_entry.id   89b40eff2f4f719c7243d9a16e86638e
#
_cell.length_a   1.000
_cell.length_b   1.000
_cell.length_c   1.000
_cell.angle_alpha   90.00
_cell.angle_beta   90.00
_cell.angle_gamma   90.00
#
_symmetry.space_group_name_H-M   'P 1'
#
loop_
_entity.id
_entity.type
_entity.pdbx_description
1 polymer ?
#
loop_
_entity_poly.entity_id
_entity_poly.type
_entity_poly.pdbx_seq_one_letter_code
_entity_poly.pdbx_strand_id
1 'polypeptide(L)'
;MKKLAIGALSALALSTGAFAGQPVVSGKDYKSMPEPCIKDVELQLDVFGSYTDSRSGSSHGDGFGGGLAVNYFFMRYLGVGVEGNLYDGNANGVWNIDGRLIARYPIDSACFVPYAFAAGGVQTNGSTSGTFGLGGGLEYRVIPQKLGIFAEGRYTWAGSSDDSAQVRVGVRVVF
;
A
#
# COMPACT_ATOMS: atom_id res chain seq x y z
N MET A 1 -32.77 12.61 -13.57
CA MET A 1 -32.69 12.69 -12.10
C MET A 1 -32.37 11.27 -11.60
N LYS A 2 -31.10 10.93 -11.43
CA LYS A 2 -30.67 9.62 -10.89
C LYS A 2 -30.20 9.85 -9.47
N LYS A 3 -30.86 9.23 -8.51
CA LYS A 3 -30.57 9.33 -7.07
C LYS A 3 -29.29 8.55 -6.77
N LEU A 4 -28.25 9.23 -6.30
CA LEU A 4 -27.06 8.63 -5.70
C LEU A 4 -27.47 7.93 -4.40
N ALA A 5 -27.30 6.63 -4.33
CA ALA A 5 -27.34 5.88 -3.08
C ALA A 5 -25.95 5.95 -2.42
N ILE A 6 -25.83 6.76 -1.40
CA ILE A 6 -24.65 6.80 -0.52
C ILE A 6 -24.76 5.59 0.40
N GLY A 7 -24.01 4.54 0.11
CA GLY A 7 -23.84 3.38 0.99
C GLY A 7 -22.98 3.76 2.20
N ALA A 8 -23.55 3.60 3.38
CA ALA A 8 -22.89 3.86 4.66
C ALA A 8 -21.69 2.93 4.86
N LEU A 9 -20.51 3.53 5.05
CA LEU A 9 -19.30 2.84 5.51
C LEU A 9 -19.47 2.54 7.00
N SER A 10 -19.77 1.29 7.34
CA SER A 10 -19.85 0.84 8.72
C SER A 10 -18.47 0.82 9.35
N ALA A 11 -18.28 1.62 10.38
CA ALA A 11 -17.07 1.66 11.18
C ALA A 11 -16.82 0.31 11.87
N LEU A 12 -15.75 -0.37 11.49
CA LEU A 12 -15.27 -1.56 12.17
C LEU A 12 -14.59 -1.12 13.48
N ALA A 13 -15.25 -1.31 14.60
CA ALA A 13 -14.68 -1.09 15.93
C ALA A 13 -13.62 -2.18 16.20
N LEU A 14 -12.35 -1.81 16.15
CA LEU A 14 -11.22 -2.65 16.57
C LEU A 14 -11.23 -2.72 18.10
N SER A 15 -11.65 -3.85 18.65
CA SER A 15 -11.49 -4.18 20.07
C SER A 15 -10.00 -4.37 20.37
N THR A 16 -9.43 -3.49 21.16
CA THR A 16 -8.08 -3.63 21.72
C THR A 16 -8.08 -4.76 22.75
N GLY A 17 -7.59 -5.93 22.35
CA GLY A 17 -7.29 -7.01 23.27
C GLY A 17 -6.12 -6.61 24.19
N ALA A 18 -6.39 -6.49 25.48
CA ALA A 18 -5.37 -6.32 26.51
C ALA A 18 -4.55 -7.62 26.62
N PHE A 19 -3.29 -7.60 26.19
CA PHE A 19 -2.35 -8.67 26.48
C PHE A 19 -1.78 -8.47 27.90
N ALA A 20 -2.12 -9.40 28.78
CA ALA A 20 -1.64 -9.47 30.14
C ALA A 20 -0.17 -9.88 30.20
N GLY A 21 0.60 -9.13 30.98
CA GLY A 21 1.75 -9.50 31.76
C GLY A 21 2.86 -10.37 31.18
N GLN A 22 3.96 -9.76 30.77
CA GLN A 22 5.25 -10.46 30.67
C GLN A 22 5.86 -10.62 32.07
N PRO A 23 6.53 -11.77 32.36
CA PRO A 23 7.20 -11.97 33.64
C PRO A 23 8.38 -11.02 33.80
N VAL A 24 8.46 -10.33 34.93
CA VAL A 24 9.59 -9.48 35.31
C VAL A 24 10.78 -10.39 35.60
N VAL A 25 11.76 -10.47 34.72
CA VAL A 25 13.05 -11.07 34.97
C VAL A 25 13.98 -10.02 35.56
N SER A 26 14.34 -10.22 36.81
CA SER A 26 15.26 -9.38 37.60
C SER A 26 16.64 -9.27 37.00
N GLY A 27 17.07 -8.04 36.85
CA GLY A 27 18.40 -7.46 36.79
C GLY A 27 19.62 -8.27 36.37
N LYS A 28 20.05 -8.03 35.15
CA LYS A 28 21.43 -7.80 34.72
C LYS A 28 21.34 -6.79 33.59
N ASP A 29 22.25 -5.80 33.58
CA ASP A 29 22.36 -4.78 32.54
C ASP A 29 22.55 -5.42 31.16
N TYR A 30 21.44 -5.86 30.56
CA TYR A 30 21.40 -6.10 29.13
C TYR A 30 21.41 -4.71 28.48
N LYS A 31 22.54 -4.33 27.93
CA LYS A 31 22.63 -3.26 26.94
C LYS A 31 21.48 -3.52 25.97
N SER A 32 20.39 -2.78 26.10
CA SER A 32 19.18 -2.98 25.28
C SER A 32 19.62 -2.89 23.82
N MET A 33 19.58 -4.00 23.12
CA MET A 33 19.75 -3.95 21.66
C MET A 33 18.72 -2.96 21.13
N PRO A 34 19.13 -2.02 20.27
CA PRO A 34 18.16 -1.10 19.68
C PRO A 34 17.04 -1.92 19.07
N GLU A 35 15.80 -1.59 19.42
CA GLU A 35 14.64 -2.26 18.84
C GLU A 35 14.71 -2.18 17.32
N PRO A 36 14.45 -3.29 16.61
CA PRO A 36 14.47 -3.28 15.15
C PRO A 36 13.44 -2.28 14.63
N CYS A 37 13.80 -1.53 13.59
CA CYS A 37 12.90 -0.55 12.99
C CYS A 37 11.65 -1.19 12.37
N ILE A 38 11.76 -2.47 12.00
CA ILE A 38 10.74 -3.23 11.29
C ILE A 38 10.44 -4.52 12.05
N LYS A 39 9.15 -4.80 12.31
CA LYS A 39 8.70 -6.06 12.89
C LYS A 39 8.69 -7.17 11.85
N ASP A 40 8.74 -8.41 12.31
CA ASP A 40 8.65 -9.58 11.42
C ASP A 40 7.22 -9.76 10.89
N VAL A 41 6.22 -9.48 11.73
CA VAL A 41 4.80 -9.48 11.36
C VAL A 41 4.26 -8.08 11.56
N GLU A 42 3.63 -7.52 10.54
CA GLU A 42 3.11 -6.16 10.56
C GLU A 42 1.79 -6.05 9.78
N LEU A 43 0.85 -5.31 10.34
CA LEU A 43 -0.29 -4.76 9.60
C LEU A 43 0.02 -3.29 9.27
N GLN A 44 -0.17 -2.91 8.01
CA GLN A 44 0.15 -1.57 7.53
C GLN A 44 -1.06 -0.96 6.83
N LEU A 45 -1.31 0.31 7.10
CA LEU A 45 -2.27 1.13 6.38
C LEU A 45 -1.52 2.23 5.62
N ASP A 46 -1.68 2.27 4.31
CA ASP A 46 -1.07 3.26 3.44
C ASP A 46 -2.11 4.28 2.98
N VAL A 47 -1.70 5.54 2.95
CA VAL A 47 -2.42 6.64 2.29
C VAL A 47 -1.44 7.28 1.32
N PHE A 48 -1.82 7.40 0.05
CA PHE A 48 -0.91 7.89 -0.97
C PHE A 48 -1.56 8.80 -2.00
N GLY A 49 -0.73 9.70 -2.56
CA GLY A 49 -1.00 10.41 -3.80
C GLY A 49 -0.28 9.71 -4.95
N SER A 50 -0.84 9.80 -6.15
CA SER A 50 -0.29 9.17 -7.34
C SER A 50 -0.33 10.09 -8.55
N TYR A 51 0.63 9.90 -9.45
CA TYR A 51 0.59 10.41 -10.82
C TYR A 51 0.65 9.21 -11.76
N THR A 52 -0.29 9.16 -12.69
CA THR A 52 -0.41 8.10 -13.69
C THR A 52 -0.12 8.70 -15.06
N ASP A 53 0.80 8.10 -15.78
CA ASP A 53 1.13 8.36 -17.18
C ASP A 53 0.58 7.20 -18.01
N SER A 54 -0.41 7.48 -18.82
CA SER A 54 -1.07 6.50 -19.69
C SER A 54 -0.40 6.51 -21.07
N ARG A 55 -0.07 5.33 -21.57
CA ARG A 55 0.62 5.21 -22.87
C ARG A 55 -0.23 5.78 -23.99
N SER A 56 0.44 6.40 -24.98
CA SER A 56 -0.20 7.00 -26.17
C SER A 56 -1.15 6.01 -26.86
N GLY A 57 -2.43 6.35 -26.92
CA GLY A 57 -3.51 5.49 -27.45
C GLY A 57 -4.46 4.95 -26.39
N SER A 58 -4.15 5.14 -25.11
CA SER A 58 -5.06 4.81 -24.01
C SER A 58 -6.24 5.79 -23.97
N SER A 59 -7.43 5.26 -23.66
CA SER A 59 -8.65 6.06 -23.49
C SER A 59 -8.66 6.87 -22.19
N HIS A 60 -7.67 6.67 -21.30
CA HIS A 60 -7.72 7.12 -19.92
C HIS A 60 -6.95 8.42 -19.65
N GLY A 61 -5.96 8.79 -20.49
CA GLY A 61 -5.13 9.99 -20.29
C GLY A 61 -4.29 9.98 -19.01
N ASP A 62 -3.42 10.98 -18.89
CA ASP A 62 -2.59 11.19 -17.72
C ASP A 62 -3.40 11.86 -16.59
N GLY A 63 -3.12 11.53 -15.34
CA GLY A 63 -3.88 12.10 -14.23
C GLY A 63 -3.22 12.00 -12.87
N PHE A 64 -3.62 12.91 -12.01
CA PHE A 64 -3.33 12.84 -10.59
C PHE A 64 -4.41 12.01 -9.88
N GLY A 65 -4.00 11.33 -8.84
CA GLY A 65 -4.89 10.48 -8.08
C GLY A 65 -4.40 10.25 -6.66
N GLY A 66 -5.06 9.32 -6.02
CA GLY A 66 -4.68 8.89 -4.69
C GLY A 66 -5.42 7.62 -4.30
N GLY A 67 -5.01 7.03 -3.19
CA GLY A 67 -5.61 5.79 -2.76
C GLY A 67 -5.24 5.40 -1.35
N LEU A 68 -5.76 4.24 -0.99
CA LEU A 68 -5.52 3.57 0.26
C LEU A 68 -5.08 2.15 0.00
N ALA A 69 -4.20 1.61 0.85
CA ALA A 69 -3.87 0.20 0.82
C ALA A 69 -3.77 -0.35 2.25
N VAL A 70 -4.13 -1.61 2.40
CA VAL A 70 -3.90 -2.39 3.62
C VAL A 70 -2.97 -3.52 3.24
N ASN A 71 -1.81 -3.61 3.91
CA ASN A 71 -0.83 -4.66 3.69
C ASN A 71 -0.62 -5.44 4.98
N TYR A 72 -0.52 -6.75 4.87
CA TYR A 72 -0.22 -7.66 5.97
C TYR A 72 1.04 -8.45 5.65
N PHE A 73 2.10 -8.24 6.43
CA PHE A 73 3.32 -9.02 6.38
C PHE A 73 3.23 -10.16 7.37
N PHE A 74 3.12 -11.37 6.87
CA PHE A 74 3.11 -12.61 7.66
C PHE A 74 4.50 -13.14 7.94
N MET A 75 5.50 -12.60 7.27
CA MET A 75 6.94 -12.83 7.47
C MET A 75 7.69 -11.50 7.30
N ARG A 76 8.90 -11.46 7.83
CA ARG A 76 9.78 -10.30 7.72
C ARG A 76 9.95 -9.78 6.28
N TYR A 77 9.95 -10.69 5.29
CA TYR A 77 10.27 -10.39 3.90
C TYR A 77 9.07 -10.49 2.95
N LEU A 78 7.97 -11.10 3.38
CA LEU A 78 6.82 -11.37 2.50
C LEU A 78 5.51 -10.89 3.13
N GLY A 79 4.68 -10.30 2.30
CA GLY A 79 3.35 -9.84 2.67
C GLY A 79 2.39 -9.86 1.50
N VAL A 80 1.12 -9.69 1.84
CA VAL A 80 0.02 -9.53 0.90
C VAL A 80 -0.72 -8.25 1.22
N GLY A 81 -1.42 -7.69 0.25
CA GLY A 81 -2.20 -6.48 0.47
C GLY A 81 -3.36 -6.35 -0.48
N VAL A 82 -4.22 -5.39 -0.17
CA VAL A 82 -5.30 -4.93 -1.04
C VAL A 82 -5.21 -3.42 -1.12
N GLU A 83 -5.36 -2.88 -2.31
CA GLU A 83 -5.34 -1.44 -2.54
C GLU A 83 -6.54 -0.98 -3.35
N GLY A 84 -6.99 0.25 -3.07
CA GLY A 84 -7.93 0.99 -3.88
C GLY A 84 -7.30 2.32 -4.31
N ASN A 85 -7.35 2.62 -5.58
CA ASN A 85 -6.80 3.84 -6.17
C ASN A 85 -7.84 4.50 -7.08
N LEU A 86 -7.92 5.81 -6.98
CA LEU A 86 -8.74 6.65 -7.86
C LEU A 86 -7.82 7.69 -8.50
N TYR A 87 -7.87 7.84 -9.80
CA TYR A 87 -7.19 8.94 -10.49
C TYR A 87 -8.11 9.61 -11.51
N ASP A 88 -7.83 10.90 -11.76
CA ASP A 88 -8.61 11.72 -12.68
C ASP A 88 -8.08 11.45 -14.11
N GLY A 89 -8.89 10.78 -14.92
CA GLY A 89 -8.60 10.56 -16.34
C GLY A 89 -9.42 11.54 -17.21
N ASN A 90 -9.14 11.60 -18.49
CA ASN A 90 -9.60 12.63 -19.46
C ASN A 90 -11.12 12.99 -19.45
N ALA A 91 -12.01 12.16 -18.91
CA ALA A 91 -13.45 12.48 -18.89
C ALA A 91 -14.20 11.90 -17.70
N ASN A 92 -13.65 10.87 -17.06
CA ASN A 92 -14.28 10.17 -15.93
C ASN A 92 -13.19 9.64 -15.01
N GLY A 93 -13.42 9.68 -13.70
CA GLY A 93 -12.51 9.08 -12.73
C GLY A 93 -12.34 7.58 -12.97
N VAL A 94 -11.11 7.10 -12.89
CA VAL A 94 -10.75 5.68 -13.03
C VAL A 94 -10.54 5.08 -11.66
N TRP A 95 -11.25 3.99 -11.38
CA TRP A 95 -11.15 3.24 -10.14
C TRP A 95 -10.40 1.94 -10.35
N ASN A 96 -9.40 1.67 -9.52
CA ASN A 96 -8.68 0.41 -9.48
C ASN A 96 -8.82 -0.24 -8.11
N ILE A 97 -9.05 -1.55 -8.10
CA ILE A 97 -8.97 -2.37 -6.90
C ILE A 97 -8.05 -3.54 -7.23
N ASP A 98 -6.95 -3.65 -6.51
CA ASP A 98 -5.91 -4.64 -6.76
C ASP A 98 -5.54 -5.41 -5.49
N GLY A 99 -5.29 -6.72 -5.64
CA GLY A 99 -4.55 -7.52 -4.68
C GLY A 99 -3.05 -7.39 -4.95
N ARG A 100 -2.22 -7.39 -3.90
CA ARG A 100 -0.75 -7.26 -3.99
C ARG A 100 -0.05 -8.43 -3.31
N LEU A 101 1.02 -8.92 -3.93
CA LEU A 101 2.03 -9.78 -3.30
C LEU A 101 3.32 -8.96 -3.19
N ILE A 102 3.86 -8.84 -1.98
CA ILE A 102 4.93 -7.88 -1.67
C ILE A 102 6.13 -8.64 -1.11
N ALA A 103 7.29 -8.41 -1.70
CA ALA A 103 8.58 -8.84 -1.15
C ALA A 103 9.37 -7.61 -0.72
N ARG A 104 9.87 -7.58 0.52
CA ARG A 104 10.65 -6.46 1.07
C ARG A 104 11.98 -6.93 1.65
N TYR A 105 12.95 -6.04 1.72
CA TYR A 105 14.25 -6.29 2.32
C TYR A 105 14.56 -5.22 3.40
N PRO A 106 14.22 -5.46 4.68
CA PRO A 106 14.46 -4.49 5.76
C PRO A 106 15.94 -4.30 6.07
N ILE A 107 16.40 -3.05 6.08
CA ILE A 107 17.74 -2.61 6.50
C ILE A 107 17.58 -1.88 7.82
N ASP A 108 17.60 -2.61 8.94
CA ASP A 108 17.32 -2.05 10.27
C ASP A 108 18.27 -0.95 10.69
N SER A 109 19.55 -1.05 10.30
CA SER A 109 20.55 -0.05 10.65
C SER A 109 20.25 1.35 10.10
N ALA A 110 19.49 1.43 9.01
CA ALA A 110 19.09 2.66 8.35
C ALA A 110 17.58 2.93 8.43
N CYS A 111 16.79 2.04 9.05
CA CYS A 111 15.32 2.08 9.04
C CYS A 111 14.73 2.20 7.62
N PHE A 112 15.39 1.58 6.66
CA PHE A 112 15.10 1.68 5.23
C PHE A 112 14.65 0.33 4.67
N VAL A 113 13.63 0.33 3.80
CA VAL A 113 13.04 -0.90 3.28
C VAL A 113 12.82 -0.78 1.78
N PRO A 114 13.74 -1.25 0.94
CA PRO A 114 13.43 -1.51 -0.46
C PRO A 114 12.44 -2.66 -0.56
N TYR A 115 11.50 -2.56 -1.51
CA TYR A 115 10.51 -3.59 -1.76
C TYR A 115 10.12 -3.65 -3.24
N ALA A 116 9.64 -4.82 -3.64
CA ALA A 116 9.04 -5.06 -4.95
C ALA A 116 7.68 -5.75 -4.76
N PHE A 117 6.79 -5.59 -5.72
CA PHE A 117 5.48 -6.22 -5.64
C PHE A 117 4.93 -6.59 -7.03
N ALA A 118 4.07 -7.60 -7.02
CA ALA A 118 3.18 -7.91 -8.13
C ALA A 118 1.75 -7.58 -7.67
N ALA A 119 0.94 -7.01 -8.55
CA ALA A 119 -0.43 -6.65 -8.29
C ALA A 119 -1.34 -7.19 -9.40
N GLY A 120 -2.57 -7.55 -9.02
CA GLY A 120 -3.58 -7.97 -9.99
C GLY A 120 -4.96 -7.62 -9.47
N GLY A 121 -5.83 -7.19 -10.37
CA GLY A 121 -7.15 -6.73 -9.97
C GLY A 121 -8.02 -6.31 -11.13
N VAL A 122 -8.84 -5.31 -10.87
CA VAL A 122 -9.79 -4.78 -11.85
C VAL A 122 -9.76 -3.25 -11.87
N GLN A 123 -9.85 -2.74 -13.08
CA GLN A 123 -10.00 -1.32 -13.35
C GLN A 123 -11.38 -1.05 -13.94
N THR A 124 -12.04 0.00 -13.47
CA THR A 124 -13.37 0.39 -13.95
C THR A 124 -13.36 1.87 -14.37
N ASN A 125 -13.74 2.09 -15.63
CA ASN A 125 -14.01 3.41 -16.22
C ASN A 125 -15.15 3.27 -17.22
N GLY A 126 -16.37 3.02 -16.71
CA GLY A 126 -17.53 2.71 -17.56
C GLY A 126 -17.56 1.26 -18.07
N SER A 127 -16.44 0.61 -18.28
CA SER A 127 -16.28 -0.83 -18.49
C SER A 127 -15.28 -1.39 -17.50
N THR A 128 -15.36 -2.67 -17.19
CA THR A 128 -14.45 -3.34 -16.25
C THR A 128 -13.43 -4.17 -17.02
N SER A 129 -12.16 -3.96 -16.74
CA SER A 129 -11.03 -4.70 -17.32
C SER A 129 -10.16 -5.29 -16.23
N GLY A 130 -9.63 -6.49 -16.47
CA GLY A 130 -8.62 -7.09 -15.61
C GLY A 130 -7.27 -6.37 -15.77
N THR A 131 -6.56 -6.19 -14.67
CA THR A 131 -5.23 -5.56 -14.62
C THR A 131 -4.20 -6.49 -14.02
N PHE A 132 -2.96 -6.37 -14.49
CA PHE A 132 -1.79 -6.96 -13.87
C PHE A 132 -0.69 -5.91 -13.83
N GLY A 133 0.04 -5.82 -12.73
CA GLY A 133 1.10 -4.83 -12.58
C GLY A 133 2.29 -5.36 -11.79
N LEU A 134 3.46 -4.79 -12.10
CA LEU A 134 4.68 -4.98 -11.34
C LEU A 134 5.20 -3.62 -10.89
N GLY A 135 5.79 -3.60 -9.72
CA GLY A 135 6.35 -2.37 -9.19
C GLY A 135 7.37 -2.60 -8.10
N GLY A 136 7.93 -1.51 -7.64
CA GLY A 136 8.85 -1.49 -6.55
C GLY A 136 8.96 -0.11 -5.94
N GLY A 137 9.50 -0.05 -4.73
CA GLY A 137 9.59 1.19 -4.01
C GLY A 137 10.57 1.14 -2.85
N LEU A 138 10.62 2.23 -2.17
CA LEU A 138 11.47 2.48 -1.02
C LEU A 138 10.61 3.03 0.10
N GLU A 139 10.76 2.47 1.28
CA GLU A 139 10.14 2.96 2.51
C GLU A 139 11.21 3.40 3.49
N TYR A 140 10.96 4.50 4.18
CA TYR A 140 11.75 4.97 5.31
C TYR A 140 10.88 5.08 6.56
N ARG A 141 11.28 4.44 7.66
CA ARG A 141 10.58 4.51 8.94
C ARG A 141 11.00 5.77 9.70
N VAL A 142 10.14 6.78 9.65
CA VAL A 142 10.32 8.05 10.39
C VAL A 142 10.19 7.81 11.90
N ILE A 143 9.25 6.97 12.30
CA ILE A 143 9.10 6.48 13.67
C ILE A 143 9.18 4.96 13.61
N PRO A 144 10.22 4.34 14.21
CA PRO A 144 10.37 2.89 14.23
C PRO A 144 9.08 2.19 14.61
N GLN A 145 8.73 1.14 13.87
CA GLN A 145 7.56 0.28 14.08
C GLN A 145 6.18 0.97 14.04
N LYS A 146 6.08 2.27 13.72
CA LYS A 146 4.81 3.02 13.76
C LYS A 146 4.50 3.80 12.50
N LEU A 147 5.46 4.57 11.99
CA LEU A 147 5.20 5.51 10.91
C LEU A 147 6.32 5.48 9.87
N GLY A 148 5.97 5.30 8.62
CA GLY A 148 6.87 5.39 7.48
C GLY A 148 6.37 6.36 6.42
N ILE A 149 7.28 6.78 5.58
CA ILE A 149 7.00 7.44 4.30
C ILE A 149 7.51 6.51 3.20
N PHE A 150 6.86 6.53 2.06
CA PHE A 150 7.27 5.68 0.95
C PHE A 150 7.12 6.38 -0.39
N ALA A 151 7.91 5.91 -1.35
CA ALA A 151 7.79 6.22 -2.76
C ALA A 151 7.88 4.92 -3.56
N GLU A 152 6.99 4.74 -4.53
CA GLU A 152 6.97 3.55 -5.39
C GLU A 152 6.66 3.88 -6.84
N GLY A 153 7.18 3.06 -7.75
CA GLY A 153 6.84 3.05 -9.15
C GLY A 153 6.14 1.74 -9.53
N ARG A 154 5.12 1.84 -10.37
CA ARG A 154 4.37 0.69 -10.87
C ARG A 154 4.17 0.79 -12.36
N TYR A 155 4.28 -0.32 -13.07
CA TYR A 155 3.80 -0.47 -14.42
C TYR A 155 2.61 -1.44 -14.43
N THR A 156 1.53 -1.06 -15.09
CA THR A 156 0.28 -1.83 -15.15
C THR A 156 -0.05 -2.15 -16.59
N TRP A 157 -0.29 -3.42 -16.85
CA TRP A 157 -0.85 -3.92 -18.11
C TRP A 157 -2.36 -4.11 -17.95
N ALA A 158 -3.13 -3.54 -18.85
CA ALA A 158 -4.58 -3.74 -18.91
C ALA A 158 -4.95 -4.38 -20.26
N GLY A 159 -5.93 -5.26 -20.26
CA GLY A 159 -6.25 -6.15 -21.38
C GLY A 159 -6.74 -5.50 -22.68
N SER A 160 -6.76 -4.16 -22.79
CA SER A 160 -7.26 -3.41 -23.94
C SER A 160 -6.34 -2.30 -24.41
N SER A 161 -5.02 -2.47 -24.32
CA SER A 161 -4.02 -1.46 -24.71
C SER A 161 -3.94 -0.23 -23.81
N ASP A 162 -4.47 -0.31 -22.59
CA ASP A 162 -4.48 0.76 -21.61
C ASP A 162 -3.33 0.63 -20.58
N ASP A 163 -2.15 0.31 -21.09
CA ASP A 163 -0.94 0.22 -20.25
C ASP A 163 -0.62 1.57 -19.61
N SER A 164 -0.22 1.56 -18.36
CA SER A 164 0.12 2.78 -17.64
C SER A 164 1.33 2.62 -16.73
N ALA A 165 2.09 3.71 -16.58
CA ALA A 165 3.12 3.85 -15.58
C ALA A 165 2.59 4.79 -14.48
N GLN A 166 2.81 4.42 -13.22
CA GLN A 166 2.36 5.20 -12.08
C GLN A 166 3.49 5.41 -11.10
N VAL A 167 3.61 6.64 -10.60
CA VAL A 167 4.48 6.98 -9.47
C VAL A 167 3.59 7.38 -8.29
N ARG A 168 3.95 6.92 -7.11
CA ARG A 168 3.20 7.13 -5.86
C ARG A 168 4.11 7.57 -4.75
N VAL A 169 3.62 8.47 -3.91
CA VAL A 169 4.25 8.86 -2.65
C VAL A 169 3.20 8.87 -1.56
N GLY A 170 3.57 8.44 -0.37
CA GLY A 170 2.57 8.32 0.69
C GLY A 170 3.15 8.14 2.08
N VAL A 171 2.23 8.00 3.00
CA VAL A 171 2.47 7.75 4.43
C VAL A 171 1.94 6.35 4.76
N ARG A 172 2.67 5.64 5.59
CA ARG A 172 2.39 4.28 6.05
C ARG A 172 2.31 4.24 7.56
N VAL A 173 1.16 3.87 8.09
CA VAL A 173 0.94 3.63 9.52
C VAL A 173 1.07 2.13 9.78
N VAL A 174 1.78 1.76 10.84
CA VAL A 174 2.09 0.37 11.19
C VAL A 174 1.53 0.02 12.55
N PHE A 175 0.95 -1.17 12.64
CA PHE A 175 0.28 -1.71 13.82
C PHE A 175 0.94 -2.98 14.35
#